data_677f1ad29176348416fbc64a6e9c57e9
#
_entry.id   677f1ad29176348416fbc64a6e9c57e9
#
_cell.length_a   1.000
_cell.length_b   1.000
_cell.length_c   1.000
_cell.angle_alpha   90.00
_cell.angle_beta   90.00
_cell.angle_gamma   90.00
#
_symmetry.space_group_name_H-M   'P 1'
#
loop_
_entity.id
_entity.type
_entity.pdbx_description
1 polymer ?
#
loop_
_entity_poly.entity_id
_entity_poly.type
_entity_poly.pdbx_seq_one_letter_code
_entity_poly.pdbx_strand_id
1 'polypeptide(L)'
;MGSVKAMRRGWLIALAAVACIAGCVVNEPESPPRGVVVSGPPPAPVREDRPPQPAADSVWVNGYWHWTGMQYAWIPGHWDSPPPGSAWNAPTYSQRDGKYFYESGGWKQPQPQNRNAIR
;
A
#
# COMPACT_ATOMS: atom_id res chain seq x y z
N MET A 1 75.00 -15.67 41.42
CA MET A 1 74.25 -14.42 41.63
C MET A 1 73.50 -14.10 40.35
N GLY A 2 72.40 -14.71 40.19
CA GLY A 2 71.60 -14.53 39.00
C GLY A 2 70.38 -13.66 39.30
N SER A 3 70.37 -12.45 38.80
CA SER A 3 69.18 -11.65 38.81
C SER A 3 68.17 -12.21 37.78
N VAL A 4 67.18 -12.89 38.26
CA VAL A 4 66.07 -13.31 37.41
C VAL A 4 65.20 -12.11 37.22
N LYS A 5 65.32 -11.45 36.05
CA LYS A 5 64.33 -10.46 35.61
C LYS A 5 63.06 -11.18 35.22
N ALA A 6 62.08 -11.11 36.07
CA ALA A 6 60.76 -11.56 35.75
C ALA A 6 60.19 -10.67 34.60
N MET A 7 60.16 -11.21 33.42
CA MET A 7 59.44 -10.60 32.34
C MET A 7 57.94 -10.71 32.63
N ARG A 8 57.39 -9.64 33.11
CA ARG A 8 55.90 -9.46 33.13
C ARG A 8 55.39 -9.37 31.69
N ARG A 9 54.99 -10.50 31.21
CA ARG A 9 54.17 -10.48 29.98
C ARG A 9 52.83 -9.88 30.34
N GLY A 10 52.67 -8.61 29.99
CA GLY A 10 51.35 -7.98 29.99
C GLY A 10 50.44 -8.67 29.00
N TRP A 11 49.50 -9.39 29.50
CA TRP A 11 48.40 -9.89 28.69
C TRP A 11 47.48 -8.71 28.42
N LEU A 12 47.63 -8.14 27.23
CA LEU A 12 46.65 -7.24 26.70
C LEU A 12 45.41 -8.08 26.32
N ILE A 13 44.50 -8.18 27.24
CA ILE A 13 43.15 -8.69 26.91
C ILE A 13 42.49 -7.62 26.07
N ALA A 14 42.54 -7.79 24.76
CA ALA A 14 41.71 -7.02 23.86
C ALA A 14 40.25 -7.46 24.08
N LEU A 15 39.53 -6.71 24.89
CA LEU A 15 38.09 -6.80 24.98
C LEU A 15 37.53 -6.32 23.64
N ALA A 16 37.26 -7.26 22.74
CA ALA A 16 36.43 -6.99 21.58
C ALA A 16 35.02 -6.73 22.09
N ALA A 17 34.68 -5.47 22.19
CA ALA A 17 33.32 -5.07 22.42
C ALA A 17 32.52 -5.43 21.16
N VAL A 18 31.85 -6.57 21.19
CA VAL A 18 30.78 -6.90 20.20
C VAL A 18 29.64 -5.95 20.48
N ALA A 19 29.63 -4.86 19.75
CA ALA A 19 28.44 -4.00 19.68
C ALA A 19 27.34 -4.80 19.01
N CYS A 20 26.47 -5.43 19.81
CA CYS A 20 25.19 -5.90 19.34
C CYS A 20 24.38 -4.68 18.89
N ILE A 21 24.41 -4.41 17.60
CA ILE A 21 23.44 -3.49 17.01
C ILE A 21 22.12 -4.23 17.08
N ALA A 22 21.40 -4.06 18.20
CA ALA A 22 20.00 -4.40 18.28
C ALA A 22 19.30 -3.46 17.30
N GLY A 23 19.13 -3.92 16.05
CA GLY A 23 18.27 -3.25 15.11
C GLY A 23 16.86 -3.24 15.71
N CYS A 24 16.44 -2.09 16.21
CA CYS A 24 15.03 -1.88 16.52
C CYS A 24 14.29 -2.00 15.21
N VAL A 25 13.67 -3.16 14.98
CA VAL A 25 12.63 -3.26 13.96
C VAL A 25 11.49 -2.41 14.47
N VAL A 26 11.41 -1.18 13.99
CA VAL A 26 10.24 -0.34 14.17
C VAL A 26 9.16 -0.97 13.31
N ASN A 27 8.32 -1.80 13.91
CA ASN A 27 7.07 -2.18 13.29
C ASN A 27 6.23 -0.92 13.20
N GLU A 28 6.26 -0.29 12.04
CA GLU A 28 5.32 0.77 11.70
C GLU A 28 3.92 0.19 11.88
N PRO A 29 3.04 0.82 12.68
CA PRO A 29 1.70 0.29 12.86
C PRO A 29 1.02 0.24 11.51
N GLU A 30 0.71 -0.98 11.05
CA GLU A 30 -0.04 -1.16 9.81
C GLU A 30 -1.34 -0.36 9.91
N SER A 31 -1.54 0.54 8.96
CA SER A 31 -2.81 1.25 8.86
C SER A 31 -3.96 0.25 8.76
N PRO A 32 -5.07 0.47 9.46
CA PRO A 32 -6.20 -0.43 9.38
C PRO A 32 -6.66 -0.58 7.92
N PRO A 33 -7.13 -1.75 7.50
CA PRO A 33 -7.62 -1.95 6.15
C PRO A 33 -8.75 -0.98 5.87
N ARG A 34 -8.68 -0.35 4.72
CA ARG A 34 -9.72 0.56 4.25
C ARG A 34 -10.83 -0.23 3.59
N GLY A 35 -12.04 0.31 3.66
CA GLY A 35 -13.20 -0.27 3.01
C GLY A 35 -14.07 -1.11 3.92
N VAL A 36 -14.98 -1.85 3.32
CA VAL A 36 -15.95 -2.71 4.00
C VAL A 36 -15.55 -4.17 3.88
N VAL A 37 -15.87 -4.95 4.89
CA VAL A 37 -15.67 -6.41 4.84
C VAL A 37 -16.70 -7.02 3.90
N VAL A 38 -16.23 -7.88 3.00
CA VAL A 38 -17.06 -8.58 2.03
C VAL A 38 -16.90 -10.10 2.16
N SER A 39 -17.80 -10.84 1.54
CA SER A 39 -17.86 -12.30 1.70
C SER A 39 -16.73 -13.05 1.01
N GLY A 40 -16.06 -12.45 0.04
CA GLY A 40 -15.00 -13.10 -0.73
C GLY A 40 -14.40 -12.17 -1.78
N PRO A 41 -13.46 -12.68 -2.59
CA PRO A 41 -12.89 -11.92 -3.69
C PRO A 41 -13.93 -11.65 -4.78
N PRO A 42 -13.76 -10.59 -5.59
CA PRO A 42 -14.62 -10.37 -6.72
C PRO A 42 -14.46 -11.49 -7.76
N PRO A 43 -15.50 -11.77 -8.55
CA PRO A 43 -15.38 -12.65 -9.70
C PRO A 43 -14.37 -12.12 -10.74
N ALA A 44 -14.03 -12.96 -11.72
CA ALA A 44 -13.20 -12.52 -12.84
C ALA A 44 -13.85 -11.34 -13.58
N PRO A 45 -13.05 -10.38 -14.07
CA PRO A 45 -13.59 -9.27 -14.87
C PRO A 45 -14.34 -9.75 -16.11
N VAL A 46 -15.43 -9.08 -16.43
CA VAL A 46 -16.18 -9.34 -17.66
C VAL A 46 -15.46 -8.70 -18.84
N ARG A 47 -15.32 -9.44 -19.94
CA ARG A 47 -14.80 -8.87 -21.18
C ARG A 47 -15.88 -8.02 -21.85
N GLU A 48 -15.47 -6.82 -22.23
CA GLU A 48 -16.34 -5.86 -22.89
C GLU A 48 -15.61 -5.17 -24.03
N ASP A 49 -16.34 -4.85 -25.08
CA ASP A 49 -15.84 -4.02 -26.17
C ASP A 49 -15.97 -2.55 -25.77
N ARG A 50 -14.92 -1.79 -26.02
CA ARG A 50 -14.91 -0.35 -25.77
C ARG A 50 -15.52 0.38 -26.97
N PRO A 51 -16.68 1.04 -26.84
CA PRO A 51 -17.25 1.82 -27.91
C PRO A 51 -16.40 3.05 -28.22
N PRO A 52 -16.58 3.67 -29.40
CA PRO A 52 -15.90 4.89 -29.76
C PRO A 52 -16.13 6.02 -28.76
N GLN A 53 -15.12 6.85 -28.57
CA GLN A 53 -15.20 8.02 -27.66
C GLN A 53 -16.26 9.00 -28.15
N PRO A 54 -17.28 9.36 -27.34
CA PRO A 54 -18.38 10.23 -27.75
C PRO A 54 -18.01 11.72 -27.78
N ALA A 55 -17.03 12.14 -26.97
CA ALA A 55 -16.57 13.52 -26.89
C ALA A 55 -15.08 13.56 -26.54
N ALA A 56 -14.38 14.62 -26.95
CA ALA A 56 -12.93 14.73 -26.77
C ALA A 56 -12.48 14.75 -25.30
N ASP A 57 -13.32 15.21 -24.40
CA ASP A 57 -13.10 15.28 -22.96
C ASP A 57 -13.62 14.07 -22.17
N SER A 58 -14.23 13.11 -22.86
CA SER A 58 -14.70 11.89 -22.23
C SER A 58 -13.52 11.01 -21.80
N VAL A 59 -13.63 10.42 -20.61
CA VAL A 59 -12.69 9.48 -20.05
C VAL A 59 -13.33 8.10 -19.95
N TRP A 60 -12.59 7.09 -20.37
CA TRP A 60 -13.05 5.71 -20.25
C TRP A 60 -12.87 5.20 -18.82
N VAL A 61 -13.96 4.68 -18.26
CA VAL A 61 -13.96 3.94 -17.00
C VAL A 61 -14.12 2.46 -17.33
N ASN A 62 -13.09 1.67 -17.00
CA ASN A 62 -13.19 0.21 -17.16
C ASN A 62 -14.31 -0.35 -16.29
N GLY A 63 -14.98 -1.39 -16.78
CA GLY A 63 -15.95 -2.12 -15.98
C GLY A 63 -15.31 -2.69 -14.70
N TYR A 64 -16.09 -2.82 -13.67
CA TYR A 64 -15.63 -3.31 -12.38
C TYR A 64 -16.74 -3.95 -11.57
N TRP A 65 -16.35 -4.77 -10.59
CA TRP A 65 -17.27 -5.33 -9.62
C TRP A 65 -17.51 -4.37 -8.47
N HIS A 66 -18.75 -3.99 -8.30
CA HIS A 66 -19.22 -3.15 -7.19
C HIS A 66 -19.85 -4.00 -6.11
N TRP A 67 -19.52 -3.74 -4.86
CA TRP A 67 -20.17 -4.39 -3.72
C TRP A 67 -21.44 -3.62 -3.32
N THR A 68 -22.58 -4.30 -3.41
CA THR A 68 -23.90 -3.69 -3.12
C THR A 68 -24.24 -3.66 -1.62
N GLY A 69 -23.40 -4.26 -0.78
CA GLY A 69 -23.68 -4.53 0.62
C GLY A 69 -24.11 -6.00 0.88
N MET A 70 -24.47 -6.71 -0.18
CA MET A 70 -24.88 -8.13 -0.12
C MET A 70 -24.11 -9.01 -1.10
N GLN A 71 -23.83 -8.50 -2.28
CA GLN A 71 -23.19 -9.24 -3.35
C GLN A 71 -22.44 -8.30 -4.30
N TYR A 72 -21.57 -8.89 -5.14
CA TYR A 72 -20.96 -8.15 -6.23
C TYR A 72 -21.93 -7.96 -7.39
N ALA A 73 -21.96 -6.77 -7.95
CA ALA A 73 -22.68 -6.42 -9.19
C ALA A 73 -21.67 -5.85 -10.19
N TRP A 74 -21.77 -6.30 -11.44
CA TRP A 74 -20.91 -5.77 -12.49
C TRP A 74 -21.38 -4.40 -12.94
N ILE A 75 -20.48 -3.42 -12.90
CA ILE A 75 -20.67 -2.10 -13.50
C ILE A 75 -19.97 -2.11 -14.85
N PRO A 76 -20.71 -2.01 -15.97
CA PRO A 76 -20.10 -2.02 -17.29
C PRO A 76 -19.14 -0.86 -17.50
N GLY A 77 -18.11 -1.09 -18.29
CA GLY A 77 -17.22 -0.03 -18.76
C GLY A 77 -18.04 1.02 -19.52
N HIS A 78 -17.67 2.28 -19.34
CA HIS A 78 -18.42 3.39 -19.93
C HIS A 78 -17.55 4.63 -20.08
N TRP A 79 -17.96 5.49 -20.99
CA TRP A 79 -17.41 6.84 -21.11
C TRP A 79 -18.09 7.77 -20.12
N ASP A 80 -17.30 8.57 -19.42
CA ASP A 80 -17.79 9.53 -18.45
C ASP A 80 -17.14 10.90 -18.66
N SER A 81 -17.81 11.94 -18.18
CA SER A 81 -17.30 13.31 -18.18
C SER A 81 -16.84 13.64 -16.77
N PRO A 82 -15.54 13.59 -16.49
CA PRO A 82 -15.05 13.81 -15.13
C PRO A 82 -15.26 15.26 -14.69
N PRO A 83 -15.46 15.51 -13.39
CA PRO A 83 -15.35 16.84 -12.83
C PRO A 83 -13.96 17.43 -13.14
N PRO A 84 -13.85 18.75 -13.41
CA PRO A 84 -12.57 19.37 -13.75
C PRO A 84 -11.48 19.07 -12.72
N GLY A 85 -10.29 18.64 -13.21
CA GLY A 85 -9.13 18.34 -12.36
C GLY A 85 -9.21 17.03 -11.57
N SER A 86 -10.26 16.22 -11.74
CA SER A 86 -10.39 14.95 -11.09
C SER A 86 -9.78 13.79 -11.88
N ALA A 87 -9.41 12.72 -11.18
CA ALA A 87 -8.97 11.47 -11.76
C ALA A 87 -9.81 10.30 -11.25
N TRP A 88 -10.03 9.31 -12.11
CA TRP A 88 -10.73 8.09 -11.73
C TRP A 88 -9.81 7.20 -10.89
N ASN A 89 -10.28 6.83 -9.70
CA ASN A 89 -9.69 5.78 -8.90
C ASN A 89 -10.58 4.54 -8.97
N ALA A 90 -10.03 3.46 -9.49
CA ALA A 90 -10.73 2.19 -9.52
C ALA A 90 -10.99 1.67 -8.10
N PRO A 91 -12.06 0.90 -7.88
CA PRO A 91 -12.25 0.23 -6.61
C PRO A 91 -11.09 -0.73 -6.32
N THR A 92 -10.79 -0.92 -5.05
CA THR A 92 -9.74 -1.83 -4.61
C THR A 92 -10.32 -3.00 -3.83
N TYR A 93 -9.68 -4.14 -3.99
CA TYR A 93 -10.01 -5.38 -3.33
C TYR A 93 -8.75 -5.88 -2.62
N SER A 94 -8.84 -6.13 -1.34
CA SER A 94 -7.71 -6.58 -0.55
C SER A 94 -8.09 -7.73 0.37
N GLN A 95 -7.09 -8.50 0.78
CA GLN A 95 -7.27 -9.55 1.76
C GLN A 95 -6.29 -9.31 2.91
N ARG A 96 -6.79 -9.38 4.13
CA ARG A 96 -5.98 -9.31 5.35
C ARG A 96 -6.60 -10.17 6.45
N ASP A 97 -5.78 -10.94 7.13
CA ASP A 97 -6.18 -11.81 8.24
C ASP A 97 -7.39 -12.73 7.90
N GLY A 98 -7.38 -13.28 6.69
CA GLY A 98 -8.45 -14.15 6.20
C GLY A 98 -9.76 -13.45 5.84
N LYS A 99 -9.81 -12.12 5.94
CA LYS A 99 -10.98 -11.31 5.56
C LYS A 99 -10.72 -10.59 4.24
N TYR A 100 -11.79 -10.40 3.49
CA TYR A 100 -11.77 -9.63 2.24
C TYR A 100 -12.35 -8.25 2.48
N PHE A 101 -11.74 -7.25 1.85
CA PHE A 101 -12.13 -5.85 1.97
C PHE A 101 -12.37 -5.25 0.59
N TYR A 102 -13.41 -4.47 0.48
CA TYR A 102 -13.76 -3.71 -0.71
C TYR A 102 -13.75 -2.22 -0.38
N GLU A 103 -13.00 -1.45 -1.14
CA GLU A 103 -13.02 0.01 -1.10
C GLU A 103 -13.55 0.53 -2.45
N SER A 104 -14.62 1.32 -2.40
CA SER A 104 -15.25 1.86 -3.60
C SER A 104 -14.34 2.82 -4.35
N GLY A 105 -14.39 2.75 -5.67
CA GLY A 105 -13.77 3.73 -6.55
C GLY A 105 -14.55 5.03 -6.62
N GLY A 106 -14.07 5.94 -7.44
CA GLY A 106 -14.74 7.20 -7.73
C GLY A 106 -13.80 8.25 -8.33
N TRP A 107 -14.39 9.35 -8.76
CA TRP A 107 -13.66 10.53 -9.18
C TRP A 107 -13.13 11.26 -7.97
N LYS A 108 -11.81 11.45 -7.92
CA LYS A 108 -11.15 12.17 -6.81
C LYS A 108 -10.32 13.31 -7.35
N GLN A 109 -10.40 14.44 -6.69
CA GLN A 109 -9.49 15.53 -6.97
C GLN A 109 -8.14 15.24 -6.30
N PRO A 110 -7.00 15.62 -6.94
CA PRO A 110 -5.71 15.53 -6.31
C PRO A 110 -5.75 16.33 -5.00
N GLN A 111 -5.41 15.71 -3.90
CA GLN A 111 -5.24 16.45 -2.65
C GLN A 111 -4.07 17.40 -2.81
N PRO A 112 -4.21 18.68 -2.42
CA PRO A 112 -3.08 19.58 -2.37
C PRO A 112 -2.04 18.96 -1.44
N GLN A 113 -0.86 18.68 -2.01
CA GLN A 113 0.26 18.23 -1.20
C GLN A 113 0.56 19.31 -0.18
N ASN A 114 0.38 18.98 1.08
CA ASN A 114 0.74 19.88 2.17
C ASN A 114 2.27 20.03 2.18
N ARG A 115 2.77 21.06 1.48
CA ARG A 115 4.21 21.37 1.41
C ARG A 115 4.80 21.80 2.76
N ASN A 116 3.97 21.84 3.80
CA ASN A 116 4.38 22.26 5.14
C ASN A 116 4.82 21.10 6.04
N ALA A 117 4.90 19.87 5.53
CA ALA A 117 5.35 18.72 6.32
C ALA A 117 6.88 18.61 6.42
N ILE A 118 7.63 19.56 5.87
CA ILE A 118 9.10 19.62 5.96
C ILE A 118 9.51 20.96 6.57
N ARG A 119 9.38 21.03 7.86
CA ARG A 119 10.13 22.00 8.68
C ARG A 119 10.46 21.36 10.01
#